data_ee5343cb338a9fcd19b3260067928b8d
#
_entry.id   ee5343cb338a9fcd19b3260067928b8d
#
_cell.length_a   1.000
_cell.length_b   1.000
_cell.length_c   1.000
_cell.angle_alpha   90.00
_cell.angle_beta   90.00
_cell.angle_gamma   90.00
#
_symmetry.space_group_name_H-M   'P 1'
#
loop_
_entity.id
_entity.type
_entity.pdbx_description
1 polymer ?
#
loop_
_entity_poly.entity_id
_entity_poly.type
_entity_poly.pdbx_seq_one_letter_code
_entity_poly.pdbx_strand_id
1 'polypeptide(L)'
;MRLYNFNLAPSLTLGCGSWGGNSISENVGPKHLINKKTVAKRAENMLWHKLPKSIYFRRGCLPIALEDLADRKRCLIVTDRYLFENGYVDDTVRILKKQGLEVEVFHEVAADPTLAVVRKCLSMANAFKPDVILALGGGSPMDAAKIMWVMYEHPEVQFEDLAMRFMDIRKRIYKFPKMGIKAMMVAVPTTSGTGSEVTPFAVVTDEVTGVKYPIADYELTPNIAIVDANLVMNMPKSLTAIGGIDAVTHALEAYVSVMANEYSDAQALQALKLLKENLPSSFLNGANDPKAREQVHNASCIAGIAFANAFLGVCHSMAHKLGAEFHLAHGLANALLISNVIRYNAADIPTKQTAFSQYDRPKGVERYAQIAKHLGLEATSDHEYVEKLVEWVDGLKSVLGIPVSIQAAGVDEADFLAKVDKLAEDAFDDQCTGANPRFPLISELKELLLHSYYGHAYHEVYEPEPQEIGESEAA
;
A
#
# COMPACT_ATOMS: atom_id res chain seq x y z
N MET A 1 10.74 18.15 12.38
CA MET A 1 11.15 16.75 12.12
C MET A 1 11.03 15.96 13.42
N ARG A 2 10.03 15.13 13.58
CA ARG A 2 9.91 14.29 14.77
C ARG A 2 10.89 13.13 14.66
N LEU A 3 11.72 12.94 15.66
CA LEU A 3 12.72 11.88 15.73
C LEU A 3 12.09 10.57 16.20
N TYR A 4 11.12 10.04 15.42
CA TYR A 4 10.39 8.82 15.79
C TYR A 4 11.28 7.58 15.98
N ASN A 5 12.47 7.62 15.40
CA ASN A 5 13.42 6.51 15.45
C ASN A 5 14.41 6.61 16.60
N PHE A 6 14.32 7.65 17.41
CA PHE A 6 15.19 7.89 18.57
C PHE A 6 14.31 8.15 19.79
N ASN A 7 14.63 7.53 20.90
CA ASN A 7 13.97 7.81 22.17
C ASN A 7 14.45 9.15 22.76
N LEU A 8 14.45 10.20 21.96
CA LEU A 8 14.74 11.55 22.37
C LEU A 8 13.43 12.30 22.60
N ALA A 9 13.29 12.87 23.78
CA ALA A 9 12.17 13.76 24.08
C ALA A 9 12.21 14.98 23.16
N PRO A 10 11.07 15.47 22.65
CA PRO A 10 11.01 16.75 21.97
C PRO A 10 11.51 17.84 22.93
N SER A 11 12.40 18.70 22.46
CA SER A 11 12.84 19.85 23.24
C SER A 11 12.58 21.13 22.48
N LEU A 12 12.02 22.12 23.15
CA LEU A 12 11.97 23.50 22.71
C LEU A 12 12.89 24.29 23.63
N THR A 13 14.00 24.79 23.08
CA THR A 13 14.91 25.63 23.86
C THR A 13 14.67 27.09 23.44
N LEU A 14 14.18 27.87 24.39
CA LEU A 14 14.10 29.31 24.30
C LEU A 14 15.26 29.85 25.10
N GLY A 15 16.31 30.25 24.41
CA GLY A 15 17.49 30.87 25.05
C GLY A 15 17.59 32.33 24.66
N CYS A 16 18.31 33.11 25.52
CA CYS A 16 18.66 34.49 25.20
C CYS A 16 19.59 34.62 24.00
N GLY A 17 20.04 33.49 23.44
CA GLY A 17 21.02 33.42 22.38
C GLY A 17 22.40 33.95 22.81
N SER A 18 23.36 33.91 21.90
CA SER A 18 24.71 34.43 22.14
C SER A 18 24.75 35.96 22.36
N TRP A 19 23.71 36.68 21.98
CA TRP A 19 23.57 38.13 22.15
C TRP A 19 23.25 38.55 23.57
N GLY A 20 22.69 37.66 24.39
CA GLY A 20 22.38 37.93 25.80
C GLY A 20 23.58 37.86 26.75
N GLY A 21 24.76 37.45 26.25
CA GLY A 21 25.97 37.29 27.08
C GLY A 21 25.85 36.19 28.13
N ASN A 22 24.80 35.40 28.09
CA ASN A 22 24.51 34.29 29.02
C ASN A 22 24.69 32.94 28.31
N SER A 23 25.49 32.08 28.90
CA SER A 23 25.65 30.69 28.46
C SER A 23 24.69 29.71 29.14
N ILE A 24 23.96 30.17 30.14
CA ILE A 24 22.97 29.38 30.90
C ILE A 24 21.82 30.27 31.40
N SER A 25 20.61 29.69 31.46
CA SER A 25 19.38 30.38 31.90
C SER A 25 18.96 30.04 33.35
N GLU A 26 19.81 29.35 34.08
CA GLU A 26 19.56 28.92 35.48
C GLU A 26 20.80 29.09 36.34
N ASN A 27 20.68 28.87 37.67
CA ASN A 27 21.82 28.95 38.56
C ASN A 27 22.90 27.92 38.20
N VAL A 28 24.17 28.36 38.22
CA VAL A 28 25.31 27.50 37.93
C VAL A 28 25.42 26.42 39.00
N GLY A 29 25.37 25.17 38.60
CA GLY A 29 25.54 24.01 39.46
C GLY A 29 26.49 22.99 38.84
N PRO A 30 26.82 21.89 39.55
CA PRO A 30 27.77 20.87 39.09
C PRO A 30 27.46 20.31 37.69
N LYS A 31 26.19 20.26 37.30
CA LYS A 31 25.75 19.80 35.96
C LYS A 31 26.28 20.68 34.82
N HIS A 32 26.60 21.94 35.09
CA HIS A 32 27.12 22.89 34.07
C HIS A 32 28.63 22.71 33.84
N LEU A 33 29.31 22.01 34.74
CA LEU A 33 30.73 21.66 34.62
C LEU A 33 30.91 20.31 33.88
N ILE A 34 29.82 19.59 33.62
CA ILE A 34 29.84 18.29 32.96
C ILE A 34 29.49 18.48 31.50
N ASN A 35 30.41 18.14 30.61
CA ASN A 35 30.11 18.09 29.18
C ASN A 35 29.30 16.82 28.86
N LYS A 36 27.98 16.96 28.69
CA LYS A 36 27.08 15.84 28.31
C LYS A 36 27.03 15.70 26.80
N LYS A 37 27.49 14.57 26.30
CA LYS A 37 27.36 14.18 24.90
C LYS A 37 26.23 13.19 24.79
N THR A 38 25.16 13.55 24.07
CA THR A 38 24.06 12.61 23.76
C THR A 38 24.39 11.85 22.51
N VAL A 39 24.51 10.54 22.61
CA VAL A 39 24.65 9.65 21.45
C VAL A 39 23.29 9.00 21.22
N ALA A 40 22.62 9.40 20.14
CA ALA A 40 21.37 8.81 19.72
C ALA A 40 21.66 7.75 18.65
N LYS A 41 21.30 6.51 18.93
CA LYS A 41 21.34 5.43 17.95
C LYS A 41 19.93 5.17 17.44
N ARG A 42 19.80 5.01 16.13
CA ARG A 42 18.56 4.61 15.52
C ARG A 42 18.24 3.16 15.91
N ALA A 43 17.02 2.89 16.35
CA ALA A 43 16.58 1.53 16.64
C ALA A 43 16.14 0.82 15.35
N GLU A 44 16.52 -0.45 15.23
CA GLU A 44 16.01 -1.34 14.19
C GLU A 44 14.49 -1.49 14.29
N ASN A 45 13.80 -1.47 13.15
CA ASN A 45 12.35 -1.43 13.10
C ASN A 45 11.69 -2.74 12.64
N MET A 46 12.42 -3.60 11.92
CA MET A 46 11.91 -4.79 11.26
C MET A 46 12.42 -6.05 11.94
N LEU A 47 11.81 -6.41 13.06
CA LEU A 47 12.19 -7.61 13.79
C LEU A 47 11.12 -8.72 13.71
N TRP A 48 10.10 -8.58 12.88
CA TRP A 48 9.01 -9.53 12.77
C TRP A 48 8.23 -9.38 11.45
N HIS A 49 7.58 -10.45 11.03
CA HIS A 49 6.78 -10.57 9.82
C HIS A 49 5.36 -10.95 10.21
N LYS A 50 4.35 -10.16 9.81
CA LYS A 50 2.96 -10.34 10.21
C LYS A 50 2.15 -10.96 9.07
N LEU A 51 1.38 -11.99 9.43
CA LEU A 51 0.45 -12.70 8.55
C LEU A 51 -0.89 -12.90 9.25
N PRO A 52 -1.98 -13.15 8.51
CA PRO A 52 -3.16 -13.79 9.08
C PRO A 52 -2.80 -15.10 9.80
N LYS A 53 -3.58 -15.48 10.79
CA LYS A 53 -3.39 -16.75 11.51
C LYS A 53 -3.51 -17.95 10.56
N SER A 54 -4.43 -17.85 9.59
CA SER A 54 -4.64 -18.87 8.56
C SER A 54 -4.94 -18.22 7.22
N ILE A 55 -4.39 -18.79 6.14
CA ILE A 55 -4.69 -18.41 4.77
C ILE A 55 -5.14 -19.69 4.05
N TYR A 56 -6.44 -19.75 3.75
CA TYR A 56 -7.01 -20.78 2.92
C TYR A 56 -6.90 -20.38 1.46
N PHE A 57 -6.45 -21.29 0.63
CA PHE A 57 -6.24 -21.02 -0.80
C PHE A 57 -6.62 -22.25 -1.62
N ARG A 58 -6.81 -22.07 -2.88
CA ARG A 58 -7.32 -22.96 -3.90
C ARG A 58 -8.82 -22.85 -4.10
N ARG A 59 -9.19 -23.17 -5.31
CA ARG A 59 -10.57 -23.20 -5.76
C ARG A 59 -11.40 -24.16 -4.93
N GLY A 60 -12.49 -23.68 -4.33
CA GLY A 60 -13.40 -24.44 -3.49
C GLY A 60 -12.95 -24.59 -2.03
N CYS A 61 -12.03 -23.75 -1.56
CA CYS A 61 -11.59 -23.79 -0.15
C CYS A 61 -12.58 -23.13 0.81
N LEU A 62 -13.51 -22.30 0.35
CA LEU A 62 -14.46 -21.56 1.20
C LEU A 62 -15.22 -22.47 2.19
N PRO A 63 -15.86 -23.60 1.80
CA PRO A 63 -16.56 -24.45 2.75
C PRO A 63 -15.65 -25.00 3.83
N ILE A 64 -14.42 -25.38 3.49
CA ILE A 64 -13.44 -25.92 4.44
C ILE A 64 -12.98 -24.85 5.42
N ALA A 65 -12.69 -23.65 4.92
CA ALA A 65 -12.27 -22.54 5.76
C ALA A 65 -13.35 -22.09 6.75
N LEU A 66 -14.61 -22.16 6.37
CA LEU A 66 -15.73 -21.81 7.24
C LEU A 66 -15.96 -22.83 8.38
N GLU A 67 -15.36 -24.03 8.33
CA GLU A 67 -15.38 -24.98 9.45
C GLU A 67 -14.65 -24.45 10.69
N ASP A 68 -13.64 -23.57 10.50
CA ASP A 68 -12.96 -22.87 11.61
C ASP A 68 -13.88 -21.94 12.41
N LEU A 69 -15.09 -21.67 11.93
CA LEU A 69 -16.08 -20.82 12.57
C LEU A 69 -17.18 -21.61 13.31
N ALA A 70 -17.11 -22.93 13.34
CA ALA A 70 -18.16 -23.77 13.89
C ALA A 70 -18.40 -23.59 15.42
N ASP A 71 -17.45 -23.05 16.15
CA ASP A 71 -17.56 -22.68 17.57
C ASP A 71 -18.15 -21.28 17.80
N ARG A 72 -18.42 -20.52 16.73
CA ARG A 72 -18.96 -19.18 16.76
C ARG A 72 -20.50 -19.18 16.73
N LYS A 73 -21.08 -18.04 17.05
CA LYS A 73 -22.55 -17.92 17.19
C LYS A 73 -23.16 -16.96 16.17
N ARG A 74 -22.54 -15.82 15.90
CA ARG A 74 -23.11 -14.75 15.09
C ARG A 74 -22.08 -14.20 14.13
N CYS A 75 -22.39 -14.27 12.84
CA CYS A 75 -21.54 -13.74 11.77
C CYS A 75 -22.23 -12.55 11.09
N LEU A 76 -21.59 -11.39 11.11
CA LEU A 76 -21.95 -10.24 10.28
C LEU A 76 -21.11 -10.27 9.00
N ILE A 77 -21.78 -10.46 7.86
CA ILE A 77 -21.14 -10.37 6.54
C ILE A 77 -21.20 -8.92 6.08
N VAL A 78 -20.05 -8.37 5.68
CA VAL A 78 -19.92 -7.02 5.10
C VAL A 78 -19.55 -7.15 3.63
N THR A 79 -20.35 -6.59 2.74
CA THR A 79 -20.22 -6.74 1.29
C THR A 79 -20.75 -5.50 0.55
N ASP A 80 -20.66 -5.49 -0.76
CA ASP A 80 -21.28 -4.50 -1.63
C ASP A 80 -22.61 -4.98 -2.21
N ARG A 81 -23.38 -4.04 -2.76
CA ARG A 81 -24.69 -4.32 -3.31
C ARG A 81 -24.65 -5.29 -4.49
N TYR A 82 -23.64 -5.15 -5.38
CA TYR A 82 -23.52 -6.00 -6.56
C TYR A 82 -23.33 -7.47 -6.17
N LEU A 83 -22.42 -7.75 -5.26
CA LEU A 83 -22.15 -9.11 -4.80
C LEU A 83 -23.36 -9.73 -4.08
N PHE A 84 -24.08 -8.92 -3.29
CA PHE A 84 -25.29 -9.35 -2.60
C PHE A 84 -26.40 -9.70 -3.59
N GLU A 85 -26.74 -8.80 -4.52
CA GLU A 85 -27.83 -8.98 -5.48
C GLU A 85 -27.54 -10.08 -6.51
N ASN A 86 -26.28 -10.40 -6.75
CA ASN A 86 -25.87 -11.47 -7.69
C ASN A 86 -25.54 -12.81 -6.99
N GLY A 87 -25.89 -12.95 -5.70
CA GLY A 87 -25.85 -14.24 -5.01
C GLY A 87 -24.45 -14.70 -4.57
N TYR A 88 -23.42 -13.85 -4.61
CA TYR A 88 -22.07 -14.24 -4.19
C TYR A 88 -21.97 -14.57 -2.69
N VAL A 89 -22.89 -14.04 -1.89
CA VAL A 89 -22.91 -14.29 -0.43
C VAL A 89 -23.72 -15.53 -0.06
N ASP A 90 -24.56 -16.06 -0.95
CA ASP A 90 -25.57 -17.08 -0.65
C ASP A 90 -24.97 -18.38 -0.13
N ASP A 91 -23.90 -18.85 -0.75
CA ASP A 91 -23.22 -20.07 -0.30
C ASP A 91 -22.59 -19.88 1.08
N THR A 92 -21.98 -18.73 1.34
CA THR A 92 -21.42 -18.39 2.66
C THR A 92 -22.51 -18.38 3.72
N VAL A 93 -23.62 -17.70 3.47
CA VAL A 93 -24.78 -17.63 4.37
C VAL A 93 -25.34 -19.02 4.63
N ARG A 94 -25.52 -19.83 3.58
CA ARG A 94 -26.07 -21.19 3.67
C ARG A 94 -25.17 -22.10 4.52
N ILE A 95 -23.86 -22.05 4.32
CA ILE A 95 -22.88 -22.86 5.05
C ILE A 95 -22.88 -22.47 6.53
N LEU A 96 -22.76 -21.18 6.86
CA LEU A 96 -22.74 -20.69 8.23
C LEU A 96 -24.05 -21.01 8.98
N LYS A 97 -25.20 -20.81 8.36
CA LYS A 97 -26.50 -21.20 8.95
C LYS A 97 -26.62 -22.71 9.20
N LYS A 98 -26.08 -23.55 8.28
CA LYS A 98 -26.04 -24.99 8.46
C LYS A 98 -25.16 -25.42 9.64
N GLN A 99 -24.13 -24.64 9.95
CA GLN A 99 -23.28 -24.83 11.14
C GLN A 99 -23.91 -24.30 12.43
N GLY A 100 -25.09 -23.66 12.35
CA GLY A 100 -25.83 -23.14 13.50
C GLY A 100 -25.53 -21.66 13.84
N LEU A 101 -24.82 -20.93 13.00
CA LEU A 101 -24.60 -19.51 13.23
C LEU A 101 -25.83 -18.69 12.82
N GLU A 102 -26.13 -17.65 13.60
CA GLU A 102 -26.97 -16.56 13.14
C GLU A 102 -26.17 -15.69 12.17
N VAL A 103 -26.78 -15.27 11.05
CA VAL A 103 -26.08 -14.52 10.00
C VAL A 103 -26.91 -13.30 9.61
N GLU A 104 -26.30 -12.13 9.70
CA GLU A 104 -26.79 -10.87 9.10
C GLU A 104 -25.84 -10.40 8.02
N VAL A 105 -26.36 -9.67 7.03
CA VAL A 105 -25.59 -9.17 5.88
C VAL A 105 -25.77 -7.67 5.75
N PHE A 106 -24.67 -6.93 5.85
CA PHE A 106 -24.59 -5.53 5.48
C PHE A 106 -24.02 -5.41 4.05
N HIS A 107 -24.82 -4.88 3.12
CA HIS A 107 -24.52 -4.87 1.68
C HIS A 107 -24.53 -3.48 1.04
N GLU A 108 -24.34 -2.43 1.85
CA GLU A 108 -24.41 -1.06 1.36
C GLU A 108 -23.04 -0.42 1.15
N VAL A 109 -21.97 -1.20 1.12
CA VAL A 109 -20.63 -0.64 0.86
C VAL A 109 -20.52 -0.29 -0.62
N ALA A 110 -20.20 0.98 -0.91
CA ALA A 110 -19.89 1.46 -2.25
C ALA A 110 -18.37 1.47 -2.47
N ALA A 111 -17.95 1.73 -3.71
CA ALA A 111 -16.57 2.08 -4.01
C ALA A 111 -16.17 3.32 -3.18
N ASP A 112 -14.93 3.36 -2.70
CA ASP A 112 -14.45 4.42 -1.79
C ASP A 112 -15.36 4.58 -0.54
N PRO A 113 -15.33 3.63 0.41
CA PRO A 113 -16.26 3.62 1.53
C PRO A 113 -16.13 4.87 2.39
N THR A 114 -17.27 5.41 2.81
CA THR A 114 -17.34 6.63 3.65
C THR A 114 -17.48 6.28 5.12
N LEU A 115 -17.13 7.22 6.00
CA LEU A 115 -17.37 7.10 7.45
C LEU A 115 -18.85 6.93 7.77
N ALA A 116 -19.76 7.55 7.01
CA ALA A 116 -21.20 7.37 7.20
C ALA A 116 -21.62 5.92 6.97
N VAL A 117 -21.13 5.27 5.90
CA VAL A 117 -21.40 3.84 5.63
C VAL A 117 -20.81 2.95 6.72
N VAL A 118 -19.58 3.24 7.17
CA VAL A 118 -18.95 2.52 8.28
C VAL A 118 -19.78 2.63 9.56
N ARG A 119 -20.24 3.85 9.92
CA ARG A 119 -21.09 4.08 11.10
C ARG A 119 -22.45 3.37 10.99
N LYS A 120 -23.03 3.29 9.80
CA LYS A 120 -24.26 2.52 9.55
C LYS A 120 -24.04 1.02 9.80
N CYS A 121 -22.94 0.47 9.27
CA CYS A 121 -22.54 -0.91 9.53
C CYS A 121 -22.28 -1.16 11.02
N LEU A 122 -21.62 -0.23 11.71
CA LEU A 122 -21.38 -0.28 13.16
C LEU A 122 -22.69 -0.32 13.97
N SER A 123 -23.71 0.44 13.55
CA SER A 123 -25.03 0.42 14.21
C SER A 123 -25.66 -0.98 14.13
N MET A 124 -25.56 -1.65 12.97
CA MET A 124 -25.99 -3.05 12.81
C MET A 124 -25.16 -4.00 13.69
N ALA A 125 -23.83 -3.86 13.68
CA ALA A 125 -22.95 -4.67 14.50
C ALA A 125 -23.25 -4.53 16.00
N ASN A 126 -23.52 -3.33 16.51
CA ASN A 126 -23.87 -3.10 17.91
C ASN A 126 -25.22 -3.73 18.30
N ALA A 127 -26.20 -3.76 17.41
CA ALA A 127 -27.48 -4.41 17.61
C ALA A 127 -27.37 -5.94 17.57
N PHE A 128 -26.69 -6.47 16.55
CA PHE A 128 -26.55 -7.89 16.28
C PHE A 128 -25.52 -8.57 17.20
N LYS A 129 -24.47 -7.86 17.62
CA LYS A 129 -23.35 -8.32 18.47
C LYS A 129 -22.64 -9.54 17.90
N PRO A 130 -22.04 -9.43 16.69
CA PRO A 130 -21.33 -10.54 16.06
C PRO A 130 -20.07 -10.93 16.85
N ASP A 131 -19.72 -12.23 16.83
CA ASP A 131 -18.42 -12.76 17.25
C ASP A 131 -17.54 -13.16 16.05
N VAL A 132 -18.09 -12.97 14.82
CA VAL A 132 -17.38 -13.02 13.54
C VAL A 132 -17.80 -11.84 12.67
N ILE A 133 -16.84 -11.14 12.11
CA ILE A 133 -17.03 -10.15 11.04
C ILE A 133 -16.38 -10.74 9.78
N LEU A 134 -17.19 -11.04 8.76
CA LEU A 134 -16.74 -11.62 7.51
C LEU A 134 -16.87 -10.58 6.40
N ALA A 135 -15.74 -10.05 5.91
CA ALA A 135 -15.71 -9.16 4.74
C ALA A 135 -15.63 -10.00 3.48
N LEU A 136 -16.66 -9.95 2.64
CA LEU A 136 -16.70 -10.62 1.35
C LEU A 136 -16.78 -9.60 0.24
N GLY A 137 -15.71 -9.43 -0.53
CA GLY A 137 -15.68 -8.42 -1.58
C GLY A 137 -14.29 -8.04 -2.05
N GLY A 138 -14.19 -6.89 -2.73
CA GLY A 138 -12.94 -6.25 -3.07
C GLY A 138 -12.37 -5.43 -1.90
N GLY A 139 -11.46 -4.50 -2.19
CA GLY A 139 -10.86 -3.63 -1.17
C GLY A 139 -11.88 -2.86 -0.35
N SER A 140 -12.88 -2.25 -0.99
CA SER A 140 -13.86 -1.37 -0.31
C SER A 140 -14.67 -2.06 0.79
N PRO A 141 -15.30 -3.24 0.58
CA PRO A 141 -15.94 -3.98 1.66
C PRO A 141 -14.99 -4.38 2.78
N MET A 142 -13.74 -4.75 2.45
CA MET A 142 -12.73 -5.10 3.46
C MET A 142 -12.30 -3.90 4.29
N ASP A 143 -12.08 -2.76 3.66
CA ASP A 143 -11.69 -1.53 4.33
C ASP A 143 -12.80 -1.04 5.27
N ALA A 144 -14.04 -0.99 4.79
CA ALA A 144 -15.20 -0.67 5.62
C ALA A 144 -15.34 -1.61 6.82
N ALA A 145 -15.17 -2.93 6.60
CA ALA A 145 -15.24 -3.93 7.65
C ALA A 145 -14.12 -3.77 8.68
N LYS A 146 -12.88 -3.50 8.27
CA LYS A 146 -11.73 -3.28 9.17
C LYS A 146 -11.95 -2.06 10.06
N ILE A 147 -12.39 -0.93 9.51
CA ILE A 147 -12.65 0.28 10.29
C ILE A 147 -13.84 0.07 11.24
N MET A 148 -14.93 -0.52 10.75
CA MET A 148 -16.08 -0.88 11.58
C MET A 148 -15.68 -1.84 12.71
N TRP A 149 -14.82 -2.82 12.44
CA TRP A 149 -14.32 -3.76 13.43
C TRP A 149 -13.60 -3.06 14.59
N VAL A 150 -12.72 -2.08 14.30
CA VAL A 150 -12.06 -1.27 15.35
C VAL A 150 -13.09 -0.55 16.19
N MET A 151 -14.02 0.16 15.57
CA MET A 151 -15.06 0.92 16.28
C MET A 151 -16.01 0.02 17.10
N TYR A 152 -16.26 -1.21 16.63
CA TYR A 152 -17.07 -2.19 17.34
C TYR A 152 -16.36 -2.76 18.56
N GLU A 153 -15.09 -3.11 18.44
CA GLU A 153 -14.31 -3.65 19.57
C GLU A 153 -13.96 -2.58 20.59
N HIS A 154 -13.66 -1.37 20.13
CA HIS A 154 -13.10 -0.26 20.89
C HIS A 154 -13.90 1.02 20.68
N PRO A 155 -15.11 1.12 21.23
CA PRO A 155 -15.96 2.29 21.08
C PRO A 155 -15.38 3.57 21.70
N GLU A 156 -14.37 3.45 22.55
CA GLU A 156 -13.63 4.58 23.16
C GLU A 156 -12.64 5.24 22.19
N VAL A 157 -12.29 4.59 21.09
CA VAL A 157 -11.31 5.09 20.12
C VAL A 157 -11.91 6.21 19.27
N GLN A 158 -11.20 7.33 19.18
CA GLN A 158 -11.56 8.41 18.27
C GLN A 158 -10.97 8.15 16.88
N PHE A 159 -11.74 8.46 15.84
CA PHE A 159 -11.29 8.24 14.46
C PHE A 159 -10.03 9.06 14.13
N GLU A 160 -9.94 10.27 14.65
CA GLU A 160 -8.82 11.19 14.47
C GLU A 160 -7.49 10.61 14.98
N ASP A 161 -7.53 9.81 16.04
CA ASP A 161 -6.36 9.10 16.56
C ASP A 161 -5.90 7.98 15.61
N LEU A 162 -6.85 7.25 15.02
CA LEU A 162 -6.57 6.22 14.02
C LEU A 162 -5.97 6.83 12.74
N ALA A 163 -6.51 7.97 12.32
CA ALA A 163 -6.13 8.69 11.11
C ALA A 163 -4.80 9.47 11.23
N MET A 164 -4.17 9.44 12.41
CA MET A 164 -2.92 10.17 12.66
C MET A 164 -1.82 9.69 11.72
N ARG A 165 -1.21 10.63 10.98
CA ARG A 165 -0.09 10.35 10.07
C ARG A 165 1.11 9.74 10.82
N PHE A 166 1.79 8.81 10.17
CA PHE A 166 3.01 8.17 10.69
C PHE A 166 4.04 8.05 9.55
N MET A 167 5.31 8.02 9.90
CA MET A 167 6.40 7.74 8.96
C MET A 167 6.78 6.26 8.92
N ASP A 168 6.49 5.54 9.98
CA ASP A 168 6.74 4.11 10.11
C ASP A 168 5.59 3.50 10.91
N ILE A 169 4.85 2.61 10.28
CA ILE A 169 3.68 1.93 10.85
C ILE A 169 3.98 1.26 12.22
N ARG A 170 5.23 0.89 12.47
CA ARG A 170 5.67 0.22 13.68
C ARG A 170 6.01 1.17 14.83
N LYS A 171 6.09 2.47 14.55
CA LYS A 171 6.48 3.51 15.51
C LYS A 171 5.46 4.65 15.54
N ARG A 172 4.24 4.31 15.88
CA ARG A 172 3.16 5.28 16.03
C ARG A 172 3.21 5.94 17.41
N ILE A 173 2.80 7.21 17.46
CA ILE A 173 2.57 7.91 18.75
C ILE A 173 1.32 7.34 19.41
N TYR A 174 0.25 7.18 18.61
CA TYR A 174 -0.96 6.53 19.06
C TYR A 174 -0.74 5.01 19.12
N LYS A 175 -1.01 4.41 20.27
CA LYS A 175 -0.94 2.97 20.44
C LYS A 175 -2.27 2.37 20.02
N PHE A 176 -2.27 1.66 18.89
CA PHE A 176 -3.45 0.97 18.40
C PHE A 176 -3.92 -0.10 19.38
N PRO A 177 -5.23 -0.23 19.63
CA PRO A 177 -5.75 -1.23 20.54
C PRO A 177 -5.58 -2.65 20.01
N LYS A 178 -5.61 -3.63 20.90
CA LYS A 178 -5.59 -5.06 20.54
C LYS A 178 -6.90 -5.48 19.92
N MET A 179 -6.83 -6.13 18.75
CA MET A 179 -7.99 -6.55 17.99
C MET A 179 -8.27 -8.05 18.13
N GLY A 180 -9.49 -8.46 17.77
CA GLY A 180 -9.92 -9.87 17.75
C GLY A 180 -10.35 -10.40 19.11
N ILE A 181 -10.74 -9.54 20.05
CA ILE A 181 -11.23 -9.92 21.39
C ILE A 181 -12.74 -10.20 21.37
N LYS A 182 -13.53 -9.28 20.78
CA LYS A 182 -14.99 -9.44 20.67
C LYS A 182 -15.39 -10.25 19.44
N ALA A 183 -14.74 -9.96 18.31
CA ALA A 183 -15.07 -10.58 17.04
C ALA A 183 -13.80 -10.94 16.24
N MET A 184 -13.82 -12.13 15.63
CA MET A 184 -12.80 -12.53 14.67
C MET A 184 -13.06 -11.86 13.31
N MET A 185 -12.01 -11.34 12.67
CA MET A 185 -12.07 -10.81 11.30
C MET A 185 -11.69 -11.88 10.28
N VAL A 186 -12.62 -12.17 9.36
CA VAL A 186 -12.41 -13.07 8.23
C VAL A 186 -12.52 -12.26 6.94
N ALA A 187 -11.57 -12.40 6.03
CA ALA A 187 -11.55 -11.69 4.75
C ALA A 187 -11.61 -12.66 3.58
N VAL A 188 -12.55 -12.42 2.66
CA VAL A 188 -12.83 -13.27 1.50
C VAL A 188 -12.80 -12.41 0.25
N PRO A 189 -11.66 -12.35 -0.48
CA PRO A 189 -11.51 -11.48 -1.65
C PRO A 189 -12.32 -12.00 -2.85
N THR A 190 -12.98 -11.06 -3.54
CA THR A 190 -13.66 -11.30 -4.82
C THR A 190 -12.97 -10.54 -5.97
N THR A 191 -11.81 -9.96 -5.72
CA THR A 191 -10.94 -9.33 -6.70
C THR A 191 -9.51 -9.85 -6.53
N SER A 192 -8.72 -9.77 -7.61
CA SER A 192 -7.32 -10.18 -7.62
C SER A 192 -6.45 -8.94 -7.88
N GLY A 193 -6.12 -8.21 -6.85
CA GLY A 193 -5.36 -6.94 -6.96
C GLY A 193 -4.91 -6.40 -5.61
N THR A 194 -5.83 -5.96 -4.78
CA THR A 194 -5.54 -5.19 -3.56
C THR A 194 -4.78 -5.93 -2.46
N GLY A 195 -4.94 -7.27 -2.36
CA GLY A 195 -4.38 -8.04 -1.25
C GLY A 195 -4.90 -7.64 0.14
N SER A 196 -6.05 -6.92 0.21
CA SER A 196 -6.58 -6.40 1.48
C SER A 196 -6.88 -7.49 2.50
N GLU A 197 -7.12 -8.71 2.07
CA GLU A 197 -7.36 -9.88 2.93
C GLU A 197 -6.17 -10.27 3.82
N VAL A 198 -4.97 -9.80 3.50
CA VAL A 198 -3.73 -10.11 4.24
C VAL A 198 -2.99 -8.87 4.72
N THR A 199 -3.54 -7.67 4.49
CA THR A 199 -2.85 -6.42 4.78
C THR A 199 -3.38 -5.71 6.02
N PRO A 200 -2.54 -4.90 6.69
CA PRO A 200 -2.89 -4.12 7.86
C PRO A 200 -3.47 -2.75 7.51
N PHE A 201 -3.94 -2.55 6.28
CA PHE A 201 -4.38 -1.25 5.76
C PHE A 201 -5.89 -1.23 5.55
N ALA A 202 -6.48 -0.04 5.69
CA ALA A 202 -7.84 0.28 5.28
C ALA A 202 -7.92 1.76 4.90
N VAL A 203 -8.64 2.07 3.83
CA VAL A 203 -8.86 3.46 3.39
C VAL A 203 -10.33 3.80 3.55
N VAL A 204 -10.61 4.95 4.16
CA VAL A 204 -11.97 5.46 4.34
C VAL A 204 -12.01 6.94 4.00
N THR A 205 -13.10 7.38 3.38
CA THR A 205 -13.33 8.78 3.03
C THR A 205 -14.22 9.45 4.08
N ASP A 206 -13.80 10.59 4.57
CA ASP A 206 -14.70 11.48 5.30
C ASP A 206 -15.55 12.26 4.29
N GLU A 207 -16.83 11.96 4.24
CA GLU A 207 -17.77 12.58 3.29
C GLU A 207 -18.00 14.07 3.52
N VAL A 208 -17.67 14.59 4.70
CA VAL A 208 -17.83 16.02 5.04
C VAL A 208 -16.66 16.82 4.47
N THR A 209 -15.45 16.32 4.62
CA THR A 209 -14.22 17.00 4.18
C THR A 209 -13.74 16.55 2.80
N GLY A 210 -14.24 15.43 2.28
CA GLY A 210 -13.77 14.78 1.05
C GLY A 210 -12.38 14.14 1.18
N VAL A 211 -11.80 14.12 2.38
CA VAL A 211 -10.45 13.61 2.61
C VAL A 211 -10.46 12.10 2.76
N LYS A 212 -9.55 11.43 2.04
CA LYS A 212 -9.29 10.00 2.20
C LYS A 212 -8.24 9.78 3.29
N TYR A 213 -8.60 8.97 4.27
CA TYR A 213 -7.74 8.61 5.39
C TYR A 213 -7.25 7.16 5.27
N PRO A 214 -5.97 6.96 4.98
CA PRO A 214 -5.37 5.64 5.08
C PRO A 214 -5.09 5.32 6.55
N ILE A 215 -5.78 4.32 7.06
CA ILE A 215 -5.57 3.77 8.40
C ILE A 215 -4.66 2.55 8.26
N ALA A 216 -3.61 2.50 9.05
CA ALA A 216 -2.67 1.41 8.98
C ALA A 216 -2.19 1.02 10.38
N ASP A 217 -2.43 -0.21 10.76
CA ASP A 217 -1.82 -0.85 11.93
C ASP A 217 -1.89 -2.36 11.78
N TYR A 218 -0.87 -3.07 12.23
CA TYR A 218 -0.83 -4.53 12.11
C TYR A 218 -1.94 -5.27 12.89
N GLU A 219 -2.61 -4.61 13.82
CA GLU A 219 -3.80 -5.14 14.48
C GLU A 219 -5.01 -5.23 13.53
N LEU A 220 -5.02 -4.47 12.41
CA LEU A 220 -6.06 -4.56 11.37
C LEU A 220 -5.88 -5.77 10.42
N THR A 221 -4.78 -6.51 10.52
CA THR A 221 -4.60 -7.71 9.70
C THR A 221 -5.70 -8.71 10.03
N PRO A 222 -6.50 -9.18 9.04
CA PRO A 222 -7.52 -10.18 9.27
C PRO A 222 -6.98 -11.44 9.95
N ASN A 223 -7.80 -12.09 10.76
CA ASN A 223 -7.41 -13.34 11.42
C ASN A 223 -7.34 -14.51 10.44
N ILE A 224 -8.27 -14.55 9.48
CA ILE A 224 -8.36 -15.59 8.45
C ILE A 224 -8.54 -14.90 7.08
N ALA A 225 -7.79 -15.33 6.10
CA ALA A 225 -7.98 -14.99 4.70
C ALA A 225 -8.45 -16.23 3.93
N ILE A 226 -9.49 -16.09 3.10
CA ILE A 226 -10.05 -17.19 2.30
C ILE A 226 -9.99 -16.82 0.82
N VAL A 227 -8.93 -17.29 0.15
CA VAL A 227 -8.60 -16.97 -1.25
C VAL A 227 -9.19 -18.05 -2.15
N ASP A 228 -10.53 -18.05 -2.30
CA ASP A 228 -11.25 -19.02 -3.12
C ASP A 228 -11.45 -18.49 -4.56
N ALA A 229 -10.74 -19.08 -5.49
CA ALA A 229 -10.80 -18.67 -6.89
C ALA A 229 -12.18 -18.82 -7.56
N ASN A 230 -13.11 -19.59 -6.97
CA ASN A 230 -14.49 -19.64 -7.48
C ASN A 230 -15.15 -18.25 -7.47
N LEU A 231 -14.79 -17.40 -6.51
CA LEU A 231 -15.37 -16.06 -6.37
C LEU A 231 -14.87 -15.06 -7.42
N VAL A 232 -13.77 -15.36 -8.12
CA VAL A 232 -13.18 -14.50 -9.16
C VAL A 232 -13.31 -15.06 -10.58
N MET A 233 -13.96 -16.23 -10.76
CA MET A 233 -14.10 -16.86 -12.08
C MET A 233 -14.74 -15.92 -13.10
N ASN A 234 -15.79 -15.22 -12.72
CA ASN A 234 -16.55 -14.33 -13.59
C ASN A 234 -16.15 -12.86 -13.48
N MET A 235 -14.98 -12.58 -12.87
CA MET A 235 -14.50 -11.20 -12.75
C MET A 235 -14.33 -10.56 -14.14
N PRO A 236 -14.84 -9.34 -14.38
CA PRO A 236 -14.73 -8.64 -15.65
C PRO A 236 -13.28 -8.44 -16.09
N LYS A 237 -13.05 -8.38 -17.43
CA LYS A 237 -11.73 -8.14 -18.00
C LYS A 237 -11.09 -6.86 -17.48
N SER A 238 -11.86 -5.77 -17.37
CA SER A 238 -11.36 -4.50 -16.82
C SER A 238 -10.82 -4.64 -15.41
N LEU A 239 -11.57 -5.30 -14.51
CA LEU A 239 -11.10 -5.56 -13.14
C LEU A 239 -9.92 -6.54 -13.10
N THR A 240 -9.86 -7.51 -14.05
CA THR A 240 -8.70 -8.41 -14.17
C THR A 240 -7.45 -7.65 -14.56
N ALA A 241 -7.56 -6.70 -15.50
CA ALA A 241 -6.44 -5.89 -15.97
C ALA A 241 -5.91 -4.98 -14.86
N ILE A 242 -6.78 -4.12 -14.30
CA ILE A 242 -6.37 -3.13 -13.30
C ILE A 242 -5.94 -3.79 -11.98
N GLY A 243 -6.60 -4.87 -11.55
CA GLY A 243 -6.21 -5.60 -10.35
C GLY A 243 -4.89 -6.36 -10.57
N GLY A 244 -4.73 -7.02 -11.71
CA GLY A 244 -3.51 -7.77 -12.01
C GLY A 244 -2.27 -6.88 -12.09
N ILE A 245 -2.35 -5.71 -12.75
CA ILE A 245 -1.22 -4.78 -12.80
C ILE A 245 -0.96 -4.09 -11.45
N ASP A 246 -1.99 -3.90 -10.64
CA ASP A 246 -1.87 -3.45 -9.26
C ASP A 246 -1.03 -4.43 -8.42
N ALA A 247 -1.36 -5.73 -8.50
CA ALA A 247 -0.59 -6.77 -7.84
C ALA A 247 0.87 -6.85 -8.35
N VAL A 248 1.13 -6.59 -9.64
CA VAL A 248 2.49 -6.45 -10.19
C VAL A 248 3.20 -5.28 -9.54
N THR A 249 2.54 -4.13 -9.45
CA THR A 249 3.12 -2.92 -8.82
C THR A 249 3.40 -3.13 -7.33
N HIS A 250 2.48 -3.77 -6.60
CA HIS A 250 2.69 -4.15 -5.20
C HIS A 250 3.96 -4.97 -5.01
N ALA A 251 4.14 -6.00 -5.82
CA ALA A 251 5.30 -6.88 -5.71
C ALA A 251 6.61 -6.18 -6.13
N LEU A 252 6.58 -5.33 -7.17
CA LEU A 252 7.73 -4.54 -7.61
C LEU A 252 8.18 -3.58 -6.52
N GLU A 253 7.26 -2.77 -5.98
CA GLU A 253 7.59 -1.80 -4.93
C GLU A 253 8.00 -2.46 -3.63
N ALA A 254 7.31 -3.53 -3.21
CA ALA A 254 7.69 -4.28 -2.01
C ALA A 254 9.11 -4.83 -2.10
N TYR A 255 9.53 -5.34 -3.28
CA TYR A 255 10.86 -5.91 -3.46
C TYR A 255 11.95 -4.85 -3.36
N VAL A 256 11.77 -3.67 -3.96
CA VAL A 256 12.79 -2.61 -3.96
C VAL A 256 12.72 -1.70 -2.73
N SER A 257 11.70 -1.83 -1.90
CA SER A 257 11.50 -1.03 -0.70
C SER A 257 12.74 -1.06 0.22
N VAL A 258 13.02 0.07 0.88
CA VAL A 258 14.05 0.12 1.93
C VAL A 258 13.71 -0.74 3.16
N MET A 259 12.47 -1.22 3.25
CA MET A 259 11.97 -2.09 4.32
C MET A 259 11.92 -3.56 3.90
N ALA A 260 12.34 -3.88 2.68
CA ALA A 260 12.38 -5.23 2.15
C ALA A 260 13.31 -6.13 2.98
N ASN A 261 12.96 -7.39 3.07
CA ASN A 261 13.69 -8.42 3.79
C ASN A 261 13.50 -9.78 3.10
N GLU A 262 14.26 -10.79 3.52
CA GLU A 262 14.28 -12.11 2.88
C GLU A 262 12.88 -12.76 2.78
N TYR A 263 12.01 -12.51 3.75
CA TYR A 263 10.65 -13.05 3.75
C TYR A 263 9.77 -12.34 2.72
N SER A 264 9.78 -11.00 2.69
CA SER A 264 9.00 -10.23 1.71
C SER A 264 9.52 -10.40 0.30
N ASP A 265 10.85 -10.54 0.13
CA ASP A 265 11.50 -10.77 -1.16
C ASP A 265 11.04 -12.06 -1.83
N ALA A 266 11.03 -13.15 -1.06
CA ALA A 266 10.55 -14.45 -1.56
C ALA A 266 9.11 -14.37 -2.05
N GLN A 267 8.25 -13.64 -1.34
CA GLN A 267 6.84 -13.47 -1.70
C GLN A 267 6.68 -12.56 -2.92
N ALA A 268 7.39 -11.44 -2.98
CA ALA A 268 7.34 -10.52 -4.12
C ALA A 268 7.79 -11.21 -5.43
N LEU A 269 8.91 -11.93 -5.40
CA LEU A 269 9.41 -12.68 -6.56
C LEU A 269 8.45 -13.78 -7.00
N GLN A 270 7.87 -14.52 -6.06
CA GLN A 270 6.88 -15.56 -6.38
C GLN A 270 5.61 -14.97 -6.98
N ALA A 271 5.13 -13.84 -6.45
CA ALA A 271 3.97 -13.15 -7.00
C ALA A 271 4.21 -12.69 -8.45
N LEU A 272 5.36 -12.05 -8.71
CA LEU A 272 5.75 -11.59 -10.05
C LEU A 272 5.85 -12.74 -11.05
N LYS A 273 6.44 -13.88 -10.65
CA LYS A 273 6.51 -15.07 -11.50
C LYS A 273 5.12 -15.58 -11.86
N LEU A 274 4.23 -15.75 -10.89
CA LEU A 274 2.86 -16.23 -11.12
C LEU A 274 2.07 -15.26 -12.02
N LEU A 275 2.22 -13.94 -11.81
CA LEU A 275 1.57 -12.92 -12.62
C LEU A 275 2.10 -12.94 -14.07
N LYS A 276 3.43 -13.03 -14.25
CA LYS A 276 4.03 -13.14 -15.60
C LYS A 276 3.47 -14.33 -16.37
N GLU A 277 3.37 -15.48 -15.74
CA GLU A 277 2.96 -16.73 -16.37
C GLU A 277 1.44 -16.79 -16.64
N ASN A 278 0.61 -16.15 -15.80
CA ASN A 278 -0.83 -16.43 -15.78
C ASN A 278 -1.72 -15.20 -16.04
N LEU A 279 -1.27 -13.97 -15.77
CA LEU A 279 -2.13 -12.78 -15.93
C LEU A 279 -2.61 -12.55 -17.37
N PRO A 280 -1.78 -12.72 -18.42
CA PRO A 280 -2.25 -12.61 -19.79
C PRO A 280 -3.38 -13.60 -20.09
N SER A 281 -3.23 -14.88 -19.72
CA SER A 281 -4.27 -15.89 -19.95
C SER A 281 -5.52 -15.61 -19.11
N SER A 282 -5.36 -15.24 -17.84
CA SER A 282 -6.47 -14.86 -16.97
C SER A 282 -7.30 -13.70 -17.57
N PHE A 283 -6.64 -12.72 -18.18
CA PHE A 283 -7.32 -11.59 -18.85
C PHE A 283 -7.99 -12.00 -20.15
N LEU A 284 -7.30 -12.74 -21.02
CA LEU A 284 -7.80 -13.10 -22.36
C LEU A 284 -8.91 -14.15 -22.28
N ASN A 285 -8.73 -15.19 -21.48
CA ASN A 285 -9.56 -16.37 -21.43
C ASN A 285 -10.60 -16.35 -20.28
N GLY A 286 -10.36 -15.59 -19.22
CA GLY A 286 -11.28 -15.46 -18.09
C GLY A 286 -11.63 -16.81 -17.46
N ALA A 287 -12.92 -17.09 -17.31
CA ALA A 287 -13.42 -18.34 -16.73
C ALA A 287 -13.04 -19.60 -17.52
N ASN A 288 -12.65 -19.47 -18.80
CA ASN A 288 -12.22 -20.60 -19.62
C ASN A 288 -10.80 -21.10 -19.26
N ASP A 289 -10.05 -20.33 -18.49
CA ASP A 289 -8.79 -20.77 -17.89
C ASP A 289 -8.83 -20.63 -16.36
N PRO A 290 -9.52 -21.55 -15.67
CA PRO A 290 -9.67 -21.48 -14.21
C PRO A 290 -8.35 -21.64 -13.48
N LYS A 291 -7.34 -22.26 -14.09
CA LYS A 291 -5.99 -22.38 -13.50
C LYS A 291 -5.30 -21.02 -13.49
N ALA A 292 -5.32 -20.30 -14.60
CA ALA A 292 -4.74 -18.96 -14.66
C ALA A 292 -5.46 -18.00 -13.68
N ARG A 293 -6.79 -18.07 -13.59
CA ARG A 293 -7.57 -17.31 -12.59
C ARG A 293 -7.11 -17.59 -11.17
N GLU A 294 -7.00 -18.86 -10.80
CA GLU A 294 -6.53 -19.28 -9.46
C GLU A 294 -5.12 -18.77 -9.18
N GLN A 295 -4.20 -18.92 -10.16
CA GLN A 295 -2.82 -18.48 -9.97
C GLN A 295 -2.69 -16.95 -9.82
N VAL A 296 -3.45 -16.17 -10.58
CA VAL A 296 -3.50 -14.71 -10.44
C VAL A 296 -4.10 -14.29 -9.10
N HIS A 297 -5.14 -15.00 -8.64
CA HIS A 297 -5.76 -14.73 -7.34
C HIS A 297 -4.80 -15.01 -6.18
N ASN A 298 -4.10 -16.13 -6.23
CA ASN A 298 -3.04 -16.46 -5.27
C ASN A 298 -1.88 -15.45 -5.34
N ALA A 299 -1.46 -15.04 -6.53
CA ALA A 299 -0.39 -14.07 -6.72
C ALA A 299 -0.72 -12.70 -6.11
N SER A 300 -1.97 -12.25 -6.26
CA SER A 300 -2.47 -11.03 -5.62
C SER A 300 -2.36 -11.09 -4.09
N CYS A 301 -2.79 -12.20 -3.49
CA CYS A 301 -2.65 -12.42 -2.05
C CYS A 301 -1.17 -12.46 -1.61
N ILE A 302 -0.31 -13.16 -2.34
CA ILE A 302 1.14 -13.24 -2.04
C ILE A 302 1.80 -11.86 -2.16
N ALA A 303 1.47 -11.07 -3.19
CA ALA A 303 1.92 -9.67 -3.30
C ALA A 303 1.43 -8.82 -2.13
N GLY A 304 0.19 -9.06 -1.69
CA GLY A 304 -0.40 -8.46 -0.49
C GLY A 304 0.44 -8.72 0.76
N ILE A 305 0.87 -9.95 0.96
CA ILE A 305 1.75 -10.33 2.09
C ILE A 305 3.10 -9.62 1.98
N ALA A 306 3.68 -9.54 0.77
CA ALA A 306 4.96 -8.89 0.55
C ALA A 306 4.91 -7.41 0.98
N PHE A 307 3.98 -6.63 0.41
CA PHE A 307 3.93 -5.21 0.71
C PHE A 307 3.36 -4.89 2.10
N ALA A 308 2.54 -5.73 2.67
CA ALA A 308 2.12 -5.57 4.07
C ALA A 308 3.32 -5.52 5.02
N ASN A 309 4.42 -6.19 4.68
CA ASN A 309 5.61 -6.31 5.50
C ASN A 309 6.82 -5.51 5.00
N ALA A 310 6.84 -5.09 3.74
CA ALA A 310 7.90 -4.26 3.15
C ALA A 310 7.45 -2.84 2.81
N PHE A 311 6.14 -2.57 2.87
CA PHE A 311 5.53 -1.31 2.44
C PHE A 311 5.64 -1.09 0.91
N LEU A 312 5.26 0.12 0.46
CA LEU A 312 5.20 0.53 -0.95
C LEU A 312 6.13 1.73 -1.19
N GLY A 313 6.07 2.34 -2.35
CA GLY A 313 6.94 3.45 -2.74
C GLY A 313 6.20 4.60 -3.44
N VAL A 314 6.95 5.37 -4.21
CA VAL A 314 6.44 6.60 -4.85
C VAL A 314 5.42 6.35 -5.97
N CYS A 315 5.37 5.14 -6.54
CA CYS A 315 4.32 4.80 -7.49
C CYS A 315 2.95 4.90 -6.83
N HIS A 316 2.78 4.23 -5.69
CA HIS A 316 1.54 4.31 -4.92
C HIS A 316 1.29 5.71 -4.36
N SER A 317 2.35 6.42 -3.89
CA SER A 317 2.20 7.79 -3.40
C SER A 317 1.57 8.71 -4.45
N MET A 318 2.06 8.67 -5.68
CA MET A 318 1.51 9.45 -6.80
C MET A 318 0.14 8.92 -7.25
N ALA A 319 -0.03 7.60 -7.32
CA ALA A 319 -1.28 6.97 -7.75
C ALA A 319 -2.45 7.31 -6.81
N HIS A 320 -2.22 7.39 -5.51
CA HIS A 320 -3.24 7.83 -4.54
C HIS A 320 -3.78 9.23 -4.88
N LYS A 321 -2.89 10.16 -5.22
CA LYS A 321 -3.26 11.55 -5.51
C LYS A 321 -3.92 11.66 -6.88
N LEU A 322 -3.33 11.01 -7.88
CA LEU A 322 -3.85 10.96 -9.25
C LEU A 322 -5.26 10.33 -9.30
N GLY A 323 -5.44 9.20 -8.61
CA GLY A 323 -6.72 8.52 -8.53
C GLY A 323 -7.80 9.34 -7.80
N ALA A 324 -7.43 10.03 -6.72
CA ALA A 324 -8.35 10.87 -5.97
C ALA A 324 -8.80 12.10 -6.77
N GLU A 325 -7.88 12.75 -7.47
CA GLU A 325 -8.12 14.02 -8.18
C GLU A 325 -8.88 13.80 -9.49
N PHE A 326 -8.51 12.78 -10.28
CA PHE A 326 -9.06 12.53 -11.62
C PHE A 326 -9.99 11.32 -11.69
N HIS A 327 -10.37 10.76 -10.54
CA HIS A 327 -11.27 9.59 -10.45
C HIS A 327 -10.77 8.38 -11.25
N LEU A 328 -9.46 8.22 -11.37
CA LEU A 328 -8.87 7.04 -12.00
C LEU A 328 -8.91 5.86 -11.03
N ALA A 329 -9.22 4.67 -11.55
CA ALA A 329 -9.14 3.45 -10.77
C ALA A 329 -7.70 3.24 -10.26
N HIS A 330 -7.54 2.82 -8.99
CA HIS A 330 -6.26 2.74 -8.30
C HIS A 330 -5.18 1.96 -9.09
N GLY A 331 -5.50 0.74 -9.53
CA GLY A 331 -4.54 -0.05 -10.31
C GLY A 331 -4.24 0.55 -11.70
N LEU A 332 -5.18 1.31 -12.29
CA LEU A 332 -4.90 2.07 -13.52
C LEU A 332 -3.90 3.19 -13.25
N ALA A 333 -4.09 3.98 -12.18
CA ALA A 333 -3.16 5.04 -11.80
C ALA A 333 -1.75 4.48 -11.56
N ASN A 334 -1.61 3.35 -10.86
CA ASN A 334 -0.34 2.65 -10.68
C ASN A 334 0.28 2.22 -12.02
N ALA A 335 -0.51 1.65 -12.91
CA ALA A 335 -0.04 1.19 -14.22
C ALA A 335 0.53 2.32 -15.10
N LEU A 336 -0.08 3.51 -15.02
CA LEU A 336 0.36 4.68 -15.79
C LEU A 336 1.71 5.25 -15.29
N LEU A 337 2.09 4.95 -14.06
CA LEU A 337 3.27 5.51 -13.39
C LEU A 337 4.45 4.55 -13.31
N ILE A 338 4.20 3.24 -13.16
CA ILE A 338 5.20 2.25 -12.70
C ILE A 338 6.44 2.18 -13.59
N SER A 339 6.31 2.27 -14.91
CA SER A 339 7.45 2.18 -15.83
C SER A 339 8.45 3.33 -15.63
N ASN A 340 7.94 4.54 -15.43
CA ASN A 340 8.77 5.70 -15.13
C ASN A 340 9.35 5.65 -13.71
N VAL A 341 8.60 5.09 -12.75
CA VAL A 341 9.09 4.90 -11.38
C VAL A 341 10.23 3.87 -11.33
N ILE A 342 10.18 2.79 -12.13
CA ILE A 342 11.30 1.83 -12.23
C ILE A 342 12.56 2.55 -12.69
N ARG A 343 12.50 3.35 -13.77
CA ARG A 343 13.65 4.11 -14.28
C ARG A 343 14.17 5.13 -13.27
N TYR A 344 13.26 5.85 -12.62
CA TYR A 344 13.60 6.81 -11.57
C TYR A 344 14.35 6.18 -10.41
N ASN A 345 13.86 5.04 -9.92
CA ASN A 345 14.47 4.32 -8.80
C ASN A 345 15.78 3.63 -9.16
N ALA A 346 16.03 3.40 -10.45
CA ALA A 346 17.22 2.73 -10.97
C ALA A 346 18.40 3.70 -11.23
N ALA A 347 18.40 4.88 -10.62
CA ALA A 347 19.51 5.82 -10.70
C ALA A 347 20.73 5.31 -9.94
N ASP A 348 21.91 5.46 -10.53
CA ASP A 348 23.19 5.08 -9.91
C ASP A 348 23.55 5.97 -8.72
N ILE A 349 23.30 7.27 -8.86
CA ILE A 349 23.61 8.28 -7.86
C ILE A 349 22.34 9.11 -7.62
N PRO A 350 21.48 8.67 -6.71
CA PRO A 350 20.28 9.42 -6.40
C PRO A 350 20.60 10.73 -5.68
N THR A 351 19.83 11.77 -5.97
CA THR A 351 19.95 13.11 -5.35
C THR A 351 19.85 13.03 -3.83
N LYS A 352 19.01 12.14 -3.31
CA LYS A 352 18.82 11.94 -1.89
C LYS A 352 18.54 10.48 -1.57
N GLN A 353 19.24 9.96 -0.58
CA GLN A 353 19.00 8.61 -0.06
C GLN A 353 18.00 8.62 1.07
N THR A 354 17.37 7.48 1.31
CA THR A 354 16.50 7.28 2.46
C THR A 354 17.23 7.50 3.78
N ALA A 355 16.46 7.86 4.80
CA ALA A 355 16.95 7.96 6.17
C ALA A 355 16.95 6.62 6.95
N PHE A 356 16.63 5.48 6.33
CA PHE A 356 16.62 4.19 7.02
C PHE A 356 18.03 3.63 7.22
N SER A 357 18.37 3.23 8.45
CA SER A 357 19.73 2.86 8.86
C SER A 357 20.29 1.62 8.16
N GLN A 358 19.42 0.70 7.78
CA GLN A 358 19.78 -0.52 7.04
C GLN A 358 20.02 -0.29 5.56
N TYR A 359 19.72 0.91 5.05
CA TYR A 359 19.90 1.28 3.66
C TYR A 359 21.16 2.14 3.54
N ASP A 360 22.29 1.48 3.37
CA ASP A 360 23.64 2.07 3.40
C ASP A 360 24.13 2.56 2.02
N ARG A 361 23.49 2.10 0.92
CA ARG A 361 23.79 2.50 -0.46
C ARG A 361 22.56 2.36 -1.36
N PRO A 362 22.52 3.06 -2.51
CA PRO A 362 21.47 2.85 -3.52
C PRO A 362 21.47 1.41 -4.02
N LYS A 363 20.30 0.78 -4.07
CA LYS A 363 20.14 -0.63 -4.50
C LYS A 363 19.11 -0.78 -5.63
N GLY A 364 18.57 0.29 -6.17
CA GLY A 364 17.49 0.24 -7.15
C GLY A 364 17.86 -0.58 -8.39
N VAL A 365 18.99 -0.29 -9.02
CA VAL A 365 19.48 -1.01 -10.22
C VAL A 365 19.65 -2.49 -9.91
N GLU A 366 20.40 -2.84 -8.85
CA GLU A 366 20.66 -4.23 -8.44
C GLU A 366 19.35 -4.98 -8.18
N ARG A 367 18.42 -4.38 -7.44
CA ARG A 367 17.16 -5.03 -7.05
C ARG A 367 16.23 -5.26 -8.25
N TYR A 368 16.09 -4.29 -9.15
CA TYR A 368 15.31 -4.49 -10.38
C TYR A 368 15.96 -5.50 -11.33
N ALA A 369 17.28 -5.50 -11.42
CA ALA A 369 18.00 -6.52 -12.19
C ALA A 369 17.80 -7.93 -11.62
N GLN A 370 17.75 -8.09 -10.29
CA GLN A 370 17.43 -9.36 -9.65
C GLN A 370 16.02 -9.84 -10.01
N ILE A 371 15.03 -8.95 -10.02
CA ILE A 371 13.66 -9.28 -10.48
C ILE A 371 13.71 -9.75 -11.95
N ALA A 372 14.36 -9.00 -12.83
CA ALA A 372 14.44 -9.33 -14.25
C ALA A 372 15.08 -10.71 -14.48
N LYS A 373 16.16 -11.00 -13.78
CA LYS A 373 16.83 -12.31 -13.80
C LYS A 373 15.92 -13.43 -13.31
N HIS A 374 15.20 -13.19 -12.19
CA HIS A 374 14.24 -14.16 -11.64
C HIS A 374 13.09 -14.46 -12.61
N LEU A 375 12.65 -13.46 -13.35
CA LEU A 375 11.64 -13.60 -14.40
C LEU A 375 12.16 -14.24 -15.69
N GLY A 376 13.46 -14.57 -15.77
CA GLY A 376 14.06 -15.17 -16.95
C GLY A 376 14.17 -14.21 -18.14
N LEU A 377 14.31 -12.91 -17.87
CA LEU A 377 14.65 -11.92 -18.89
C LEU A 377 16.16 -11.99 -19.15
N GLU A 378 16.57 -11.77 -20.41
CA GLU A 378 17.97 -11.88 -20.80
C GLU A 378 18.56 -10.49 -21.08
N ALA A 379 19.71 -10.20 -20.47
CA ALA A 379 20.48 -8.98 -20.65
C ALA A 379 21.94 -9.23 -20.27
N THR A 380 22.83 -8.27 -20.53
CA THR A 380 24.27 -8.39 -20.29
C THR A 380 24.77 -7.54 -19.11
N SER A 381 23.99 -6.54 -18.70
CA SER A 381 24.32 -5.67 -17.57
C SER A 381 23.09 -5.42 -16.70
N ASP A 382 23.28 -4.98 -15.46
CA ASP A 382 22.17 -4.70 -14.55
C ASP A 382 21.27 -3.57 -15.07
N HIS A 383 21.82 -2.54 -15.70
CA HIS A 383 21.02 -1.48 -16.35
C HIS A 383 20.18 -2.01 -17.51
N GLU A 384 20.75 -2.88 -18.33
CA GLU A 384 20.02 -3.52 -19.41
C GLU A 384 18.90 -4.43 -18.89
N TYR A 385 19.12 -5.13 -17.76
CA TYR A 385 18.07 -5.87 -17.07
C TYR A 385 16.93 -4.96 -16.59
N VAL A 386 17.22 -3.75 -16.11
CA VAL A 386 16.20 -2.76 -15.72
C VAL A 386 15.32 -2.40 -16.92
N GLU A 387 15.94 -2.08 -18.08
CA GLU A 387 15.17 -1.75 -19.28
C GLU A 387 14.35 -2.96 -19.78
N LYS A 388 14.89 -4.17 -19.71
CA LYS A 388 14.13 -5.39 -20.03
C LYS A 388 12.96 -5.61 -19.09
N LEU A 389 13.08 -5.24 -17.82
CA LEU A 389 11.97 -5.28 -16.87
C LEU A 389 10.89 -4.27 -17.25
N VAL A 390 11.26 -3.04 -17.63
CA VAL A 390 10.32 -2.02 -18.11
C VAL A 390 9.64 -2.48 -19.40
N GLU A 391 10.39 -3.01 -20.37
CA GLU A 391 9.81 -3.58 -21.61
C GLU A 391 8.78 -4.67 -21.30
N TRP A 392 9.06 -5.54 -20.33
CA TRP A 392 8.10 -6.56 -19.91
C TRP A 392 6.84 -5.95 -19.30
N VAL A 393 6.97 -4.95 -18.42
CA VAL A 393 5.84 -4.26 -17.80
C VAL A 393 4.98 -3.56 -18.86
N ASP A 394 5.61 -2.84 -19.80
CA ASP A 394 4.92 -2.13 -20.87
C ASP A 394 4.23 -3.10 -21.85
N GLY A 395 4.90 -4.22 -22.17
CA GLY A 395 4.30 -5.30 -22.95
C GLY A 395 3.07 -5.92 -22.26
N LEU A 396 3.15 -6.12 -20.93
CA LEU A 396 2.01 -6.60 -20.16
C LEU A 396 0.86 -5.59 -20.16
N LYS A 397 1.13 -4.30 -19.94
CA LYS A 397 0.12 -3.23 -20.02
C LYS A 397 -0.58 -3.22 -21.39
N SER A 398 0.20 -3.38 -22.47
CA SER A 398 -0.36 -3.47 -23.84
C SER A 398 -1.32 -4.65 -24.00
N VAL A 399 -0.95 -5.85 -23.51
CA VAL A 399 -1.82 -7.03 -23.54
C VAL A 399 -3.11 -6.80 -22.76
N LEU A 400 -3.02 -6.11 -21.64
CA LEU A 400 -4.14 -5.80 -20.74
C LEU A 400 -5.03 -4.65 -21.26
N GLY A 401 -4.65 -3.98 -22.35
CA GLY A 401 -5.38 -2.84 -22.92
C GLY A 401 -5.32 -1.59 -22.05
N ILE A 402 -4.26 -1.42 -21.28
CA ILE A 402 -4.04 -0.25 -20.41
C ILE A 402 -3.54 0.91 -21.28
N PRO A 403 -4.07 2.13 -21.11
CA PRO A 403 -3.59 3.33 -21.82
C PRO A 403 -2.10 3.58 -21.59
N VAL A 404 -1.43 4.12 -22.60
CA VAL A 404 0.03 4.36 -22.57
C VAL A 404 0.42 5.55 -21.72
N SER A 405 -0.51 6.47 -21.39
CA SER A 405 -0.25 7.70 -20.65
C SER A 405 -1.48 8.16 -19.88
N ILE A 406 -1.29 9.10 -18.96
CA ILE A 406 -2.38 9.73 -18.20
C ILE A 406 -3.29 10.51 -19.16
N GLN A 407 -2.72 11.18 -20.18
CA GLN A 407 -3.49 11.86 -21.22
C GLN A 407 -4.36 10.86 -22.02
N ALA A 408 -3.79 9.73 -22.43
CA ALA A 408 -4.52 8.69 -23.13
C ALA A 408 -5.61 8.02 -22.28
N ALA A 409 -5.50 8.09 -20.95
CA ALA A 409 -6.55 7.67 -20.02
C ALA A 409 -7.70 8.69 -19.90
N GLY A 410 -7.63 9.82 -20.60
CA GLY A 410 -8.72 10.82 -20.70
C GLY A 410 -8.63 11.98 -19.74
N VAL A 411 -7.51 12.19 -19.07
CA VAL A 411 -7.30 13.33 -18.18
C VAL A 411 -7.00 14.58 -19.02
N ASP A 412 -7.78 15.65 -18.82
CA ASP A 412 -7.61 16.92 -19.52
C ASP A 412 -6.27 17.59 -19.18
N GLU A 413 -5.59 18.13 -20.22
CA GLU A 413 -4.26 18.71 -20.04
C GLU A 413 -4.26 19.97 -19.17
N ALA A 414 -5.21 20.87 -19.41
CA ALA A 414 -5.27 22.12 -18.66
C ALA A 414 -5.56 21.87 -17.18
N ASP A 415 -6.49 20.95 -16.90
CA ASP A 415 -6.82 20.53 -15.54
C ASP A 415 -5.63 19.82 -14.86
N PHE A 416 -4.92 18.95 -15.57
CA PHE A 416 -3.73 18.29 -15.06
C PHE A 416 -2.61 19.28 -14.72
N LEU A 417 -2.27 20.17 -15.65
CA LEU A 417 -1.21 21.15 -15.44
C LEU A 417 -1.51 22.15 -14.33
N ALA A 418 -2.78 22.50 -14.12
CA ALA A 418 -3.21 23.34 -13.01
C ALA A 418 -3.02 22.68 -11.62
N LYS A 419 -2.94 21.35 -11.57
CA LYS A 419 -2.92 20.56 -10.31
C LYS A 419 -1.62 19.81 -10.05
N VAL A 420 -0.74 19.67 -11.05
CA VAL A 420 0.46 18.81 -10.98
C VAL A 420 1.40 19.19 -9.84
N ASP A 421 1.55 20.48 -9.53
CA ASP A 421 2.39 20.92 -8.40
C ASP A 421 1.83 20.41 -7.06
N LYS A 422 0.53 20.59 -6.87
CA LYS A 422 -0.15 20.09 -5.67
C LYS A 422 -0.10 18.56 -5.56
N LEU A 423 -0.29 17.85 -6.67
CA LEU A 423 -0.19 16.39 -6.71
C LEU A 423 1.21 15.92 -6.27
N ALA A 424 2.27 16.60 -6.71
CA ALA A 424 3.65 16.28 -6.32
C ALA A 424 3.92 16.56 -4.84
N GLU A 425 3.44 17.68 -4.30
CA GLU A 425 3.52 18.00 -2.87
C GLU A 425 2.77 16.98 -2.01
N ASP A 426 1.53 16.67 -2.37
CA ASP A 426 0.70 15.72 -1.63
C ASP A 426 1.26 14.28 -1.72
N ALA A 427 1.89 13.90 -2.85
CA ALA A 427 2.57 12.62 -3.00
C ALA A 427 3.86 12.54 -2.16
N PHE A 428 4.61 13.65 -2.07
CA PHE A 428 5.78 13.71 -1.20
C PHE A 428 5.41 13.45 0.27
N ASP A 429 4.27 13.95 0.72
CA ASP A 429 3.75 13.79 2.08
C ASP A 429 3.02 12.44 2.30
N ASP A 430 2.88 11.61 1.26
CA ASP A 430 2.24 10.31 1.38
C ASP A 430 3.09 9.34 2.22
N GLN A 431 2.42 8.48 2.96
CA GLN A 431 3.08 7.53 3.86
C GLN A 431 3.94 6.49 3.11
N CYS A 432 3.65 6.20 1.84
CA CYS A 432 4.41 5.24 1.03
C CYS A 432 5.76 5.81 0.58
N THR A 433 5.89 7.12 0.45
CA THR A 433 7.11 7.80 -0.04
C THR A 433 8.34 7.47 0.80
N GLY A 434 8.17 7.33 2.11
CA GLY A 434 9.27 7.05 3.04
C GLY A 434 9.97 5.70 2.84
N ALA A 435 9.30 4.73 2.22
CA ALA A 435 9.84 3.39 1.98
C ALA A 435 10.45 3.22 0.58
N ASN A 436 10.36 4.24 -0.28
CA ASN A 436 10.94 4.20 -1.62
C ASN A 436 12.47 4.10 -1.58
N PRO A 437 13.12 3.32 -2.46
CA PRO A 437 14.57 3.15 -2.46
C PRO A 437 15.35 4.44 -2.74
N ARG A 438 14.78 5.34 -3.56
CA ARG A 438 15.25 6.69 -3.80
C ARG A 438 14.29 7.68 -3.13
N PHE A 439 14.76 8.45 -2.15
CA PHE A 439 13.92 9.45 -1.50
C PHE A 439 13.74 10.66 -2.41
N PRO A 440 12.52 11.00 -2.83
CA PRO A 440 12.32 11.99 -3.88
C PRO A 440 12.46 13.43 -3.38
N LEU A 441 12.72 14.35 -4.34
CA LEU A 441 12.36 15.75 -4.24
C LEU A 441 10.95 15.96 -4.81
N ILE A 442 10.28 17.03 -4.39
CA ILE A 442 8.94 17.37 -4.92
C ILE A 442 9.02 17.64 -6.43
N SER A 443 10.10 18.32 -6.90
CA SER A 443 10.35 18.56 -8.32
C SER A 443 10.49 17.26 -9.13
N GLU A 444 11.16 16.24 -8.58
CA GLU A 444 11.31 14.93 -9.24
C GLU A 444 9.96 14.21 -9.37
N LEU A 445 9.10 14.28 -8.33
CA LEU A 445 7.74 13.73 -8.41
C LEU A 445 6.89 14.44 -9.46
N LYS A 446 7.03 15.78 -9.58
CA LYS A 446 6.38 16.55 -10.63
C LYS A 446 6.85 16.12 -12.02
N GLU A 447 8.14 15.93 -12.22
CA GLU A 447 8.70 15.43 -13.49
C GLU A 447 8.18 14.05 -13.84
N LEU A 448 8.15 13.13 -12.88
CA LEU A 448 7.57 11.79 -13.06
C LEU A 448 6.11 11.85 -13.50
N LEU A 449 5.31 12.72 -12.88
CA LEU A 449 3.91 12.93 -13.24
C LEU A 449 3.79 13.50 -14.67
N LEU A 450 4.63 14.50 -15.05
CA LEU A 450 4.64 15.08 -16.39
C LEU A 450 5.05 14.05 -17.46
N HIS A 451 6.14 13.29 -17.22
CA HIS A 451 6.56 12.23 -18.14
C HIS A 451 5.46 11.19 -18.32
N SER A 452 4.80 10.79 -17.24
CA SER A 452 3.70 9.82 -17.31
C SER A 452 2.44 10.40 -17.96
N TYR A 453 2.23 11.71 -17.86
CA TYR A 453 1.11 12.39 -18.51
C TYR A 453 1.23 12.32 -20.03
N TYR A 454 2.40 12.67 -20.58
CA TYR A 454 2.64 12.68 -22.02
C TYR A 454 3.06 11.31 -22.59
N GLY A 455 3.28 10.30 -21.75
CA GLY A 455 3.76 8.97 -22.21
C GLY A 455 5.23 8.99 -22.60
N HIS A 456 6.01 9.92 -22.07
CA HIS A 456 7.45 9.98 -22.27
C HIS A 456 8.18 9.09 -21.26
N ALA A 457 9.27 8.44 -21.70
CA ALA A 457 10.13 7.72 -20.78
C ALA A 457 10.87 8.72 -19.87
N TYR A 458 10.94 8.42 -18.58
CA TYR A 458 11.76 9.19 -17.66
C TYR A 458 13.24 8.94 -17.97
N HIS A 459 13.99 10.01 -18.12
CA HIS A 459 15.44 10.01 -18.21
C HIS A 459 15.96 11.03 -17.20
N GLU A 460 16.94 10.65 -16.42
CA GLU A 460 17.58 11.58 -15.49
C GLU A 460 18.32 12.67 -16.30
N VAL A 461 17.85 13.90 -16.20
CA VAL A 461 18.55 15.05 -16.79
C VAL A 461 19.62 15.46 -15.77
N TYR A 462 20.86 15.09 -16.01
CA TYR A 462 21.98 15.65 -15.28
C TYR A 462 22.22 17.07 -15.79
N GLU A 463 21.63 18.07 -15.15
CA GLU A 463 22.13 19.46 -15.30
C GLU A 463 23.41 19.54 -14.47
N PRO A 464 24.60 19.72 -15.12
CA PRO A 464 25.81 19.97 -14.37
C PRO A 464 25.61 21.29 -13.58
N GLU A 465 25.90 21.27 -12.28
CA GLU A 465 25.90 22.48 -11.47
C GLU A 465 26.66 23.54 -12.25
N PRO A 466 26.15 24.80 -12.34
CA PRO A 466 26.88 25.86 -13.00
C PRO A 466 28.25 25.97 -12.32
N GLN A 467 29.30 25.70 -13.08
CA GLN A 467 30.66 25.92 -12.60
C GLN A 467 30.73 27.36 -12.12
N GLU A 468 30.92 27.56 -10.82
CA GLU A 468 31.32 28.86 -10.31
C GLU A 468 32.53 29.29 -11.14
N ILE A 469 32.32 30.24 -12.03
CA ILE A 469 33.39 30.90 -12.74
C ILE A 469 34.16 31.66 -11.67
N GLY A 470 35.24 31.01 -11.18
CA GLY A 470 36.17 31.66 -10.29
C GLY A 470 36.56 33.01 -10.87
N GLU A 471 36.24 34.05 -10.15
CA GLU A 471 36.80 35.37 -10.42
C GLU A 471 38.33 35.23 -10.41
N SER A 472 38.90 35.23 -11.61
CA SER A 472 40.35 35.30 -11.80
C SER A 472 40.84 36.59 -11.20
N GLU A 473 41.77 36.50 -10.28
CA GLU A 473 42.64 37.55 -9.83
C GLU A 473 42.99 38.50 -10.99
N ALA A 474 42.59 39.73 -10.85
CA ALA A 474 43.16 40.81 -11.58
C ALA A 474 43.84 41.74 -10.58
N ALA A 475 45.19 41.61 -10.56
CA ALA A 475 46.25 42.52 -10.12
C ALA A 475 45.95 43.70 -9.17
#